data_f522d9dcf4c177a384929822ef96b07f
#
_entry.id   f522d9dcf4c177a384929822ef96b07f
#
_cell.length_a   1.000
_cell.length_b   1.000
_cell.length_c   1.000
_cell.angle_alpha   90.00
_cell.angle_beta   90.00
_cell.angle_gamma   90.00
#
_symmetry.space_group_name_H-M   'P 1'
#
loop_
_entity.id
_entity.type
_entity.pdbx_description
1 polymer ?
#
loop_
_entity_poly.entity_id
_entity_poly.type
_entity_poly.pdbx_seq_one_letter_code
_entity_poly.pdbx_strand_id
1 'polypeptide(L)'
;MAQSIQAAIADLYSIADIPQPTVKQSVILLSELIGGYNLTCTEIVGLTSEAASNFLLRRGAILEPITDADKEPLAGYIYVNKTSGHIFVERSDFLVRRRFSVAHELGHYVLHFLPLIATGVFVDEYELVEITEALAPSSPEEDADDLPLGQVRISQQTECLPPLPPYEQMEREANEFAAELLMPVEVIRELVTHYAADCLGDDLIWRLSSEMLVSRAAMRWRLRELHALSTLAAH
;
A
#
# COMPACT_ATOMS: atom_id res chain seq x y z
N MET A 1 -15.96 1.57 15.16
CA MET A 1 -14.60 1.93 15.63
C MET A 1 -13.64 1.52 14.54
N ALA A 2 -12.75 2.43 14.12
CA ALA A 2 -11.71 2.07 13.15
C ALA A 2 -10.81 0.97 13.74
N GLN A 3 -10.51 -0.04 12.95
CA GLN A 3 -9.58 -1.11 13.30
C GLN A 3 -8.16 -0.52 13.35
N SER A 4 -7.32 -0.96 14.30
CA SER A 4 -5.92 -0.53 14.28
C SER A 4 -5.18 -1.19 13.12
N ILE A 5 -4.16 -0.51 12.59
CA ILE A 5 -3.32 -1.02 11.49
C ILE A 5 -2.72 -2.38 11.85
N GLN A 6 -2.22 -2.54 13.09
CA GLN A 6 -1.66 -3.83 13.54
C GLN A 6 -2.71 -4.95 13.55
N ALA A 7 -3.94 -4.65 13.98
CA ALA A 7 -5.01 -5.63 13.95
C ALA A 7 -5.39 -6.01 12.51
N ALA A 8 -5.46 -5.01 11.60
CA ALA A 8 -5.72 -5.24 10.19
C ALA A 8 -4.65 -6.11 9.52
N ILE A 9 -3.37 -5.88 9.84
CA ILE A 9 -2.25 -6.70 9.37
C ILE A 9 -2.31 -8.11 9.96
N ALA A 10 -2.64 -8.26 11.22
CA ALA A 10 -2.79 -9.59 11.84
C ALA A 10 -3.91 -10.41 11.18
N ASP A 11 -5.05 -9.77 10.89
CA ASP A 11 -6.16 -10.40 10.16
C ASP A 11 -5.75 -10.77 8.72
N LEU A 12 -4.96 -9.93 8.05
CA LEU A 12 -4.44 -10.19 6.71
C LEU A 12 -3.63 -11.51 6.67
N TYR A 13 -2.70 -11.71 7.61
CA TYR A 13 -1.92 -12.95 7.74
C TYR A 13 -2.81 -14.15 8.07
N SER A 14 -3.79 -13.96 8.95
CA SER A 14 -4.74 -15.01 9.34
C SER A 14 -5.62 -15.47 8.17
N ILE A 15 -6.12 -14.54 7.35
CA ILE A 15 -6.95 -14.83 6.19
C ILE A 15 -6.15 -15.52 5.09
N ALA A 16 -4.90 -15.11 4.88
CA ALA A 16 -4.01 -15.72 3.91
C ALA A 16 -3.47 -17.09 4.37
N ASP A 17 -3.68 -17.47 5.63
CA ASP A 17 -3.14 -18.69 6.26
C ASP A 17 -1.62 -18.82 6.12
N ILE A 18 -0.90 -17.71 6.32
CA ILE A 18 0.57 -17.66 6.28
C ILE A 18 1.12 -17.11 7.60
N PRO A 19 2.33 -17.54 8.00
CA PRO A 19 2.97 -17.06 9.22
C PRO A 19 3.39 -15.59 9.08
N GLN A 20 3.36 -14.88 10.20
CA GLN A 20 3.94 -13.53 10.27
C GLN A 20 5.46 -13.56 10.02
N PRO A 21 6.05 -12.47 9.52
CA PRO A 21 7.47 -12.40 9.22
C PRO A 21 8.33 -12.55 10.49
N THR A 22 9.51 -13.10 10.30
CA THR A 22 10.52 -13.28 11.35
C THR A 22 11.88 -12.84 10.82
N VAL A 23 12.89 -12.73 11.67
CA VAL A 23 14.27 -12.41 11.25
C VAL A 23 14.80 -13.39 10.19
N LYS A 24 14.40 -14.65 10.23
CA LYS A 24 14.81 -15.65 9.25
C LYS A 24 14.08 -15.55 7.92
N GLN A 25 12.91 -14.94 7.93
CA GLN A 25 12.05 -14.71 6.77
C GLN A 25 11.47 -13.30 6.87
N SER A 26 12.33 -12.31 6.68
CA SER A 26 11.99 -10.89 6.80
C SER A 26 11.30 -10.33 5.55
N VAL A 27 11.49 -10.97 4.39
CA VAL A 27 10.85 -10.56 3.13
C VAL A 27 9.42 -11.09 3.08
N ILE A 28 8.48 -10.18 2.95
CA ILE A 28 7.05 -10.50 2.84
C ILE A 28 6.66 -10.75 1.40
N LEU A 29 6.01 -11.88 1.15
CA LEU A 29 5.48 -12.25 -0.15
C LEU A 29 4.06 -11.67 -0.33
N LEU A 30 3.99 -10.46 -0.86
CA LEU A 30 2.71 -9.73 -1.03
C LEU A 30 1.70 -10.50 -1.89
N SER A 31 2.15 -11.30 -2.85
CA SER A 31 1.29 -12.14 -3.68
C SER A 31 0.52 -13.20 -2.87
N GLU A 32 1.12 -13.72 -1.80
CA GLU A 32 0.45 -14.69 -0.91
C GLU A 32 -0.63 -13.99 -0.08
N LEU A 33 -0.33 -12.80 0.43
CA LEU A 33 -1.30 -11.99 1.17
C LEU A 33 -2.50 -11.59 0.31
N ILE A 34 -2.24 -11.11 -0.91
CA ILE A 34 -3.27 -10.75 -1.89
C ILE A 34 -4.14 -11.96 -2.23
N GLY A 35 -3.53 -13.14 -2.37
CA GLY A 35 -4.23 -14.40 -2.66
C GLY A 35 -5.26 -14.83 -1.62
N GLY A 36 -5.17 -14.35 -0.37
CA GLY A 36 -6.16 -14.56 0.68
C GLY A 36 -7.48 -13.79 0.46
N TYR A 37 -7.51 -12.84 -0.44
CA TYR A 37 -8.68 -12.03 -0.79
C TYR A 37 -9.08 -12.21 -2.25
N ASN A 38 -10.30 -11.80 -2.61
CA ASN A 38 -10.69 -11.70 -4.01
C ASN A 38 -10.08 -10.43 -4.64
N LEU A 39 -8.76 -10.36 -4.59
CA LEU A 39 -7.94 -9.23 -5.02
C LEU A 39 -6.86 -9.75 -5.98
N THR A 40 -6.63 -9.02 -7.05
CA THR A 40 -5.60 -9.35 -8.05
C THR A 40 -4.62 -8.19 -8.17
N CYS A 41 -3.40 -8.47 -8.63
CA CYS A 41 -2.39 -7.45 -8.89
C CYS A 41 -1.84 -7.61 -10.32
N THR A 42 -1.70 -6.50 -11.03
CA THR A 42 -1.16 -6.46 -12.39
C THR A 42 -0.13 -5.33 -12.52
N GLU A 43 1.01 -5.67 -13.11
CA GLU A 43 2.06 -4.69 -13.45
C GLU A 43 1.84 -4.20 -14.88
N ILE A 44 1.77 -2.87 -15.07
CA ILE A 44 1.60 -2.20 -16.37
C ILE A 44 2.79 -1.28 -16.62
N VAL A 45 3.34 -1.29 -17.81
CA VAL A 45 4.36 -0.31 -18.25
C VAL A 45 3.65 0.95 -18.71
N GLY A 46 4.03 2.09 -18.15
CA GLY A 46 3.37 3.37 -18.41
C GLY A 46 1.97 3.41 -17.79
N LEU A 47 1.89 3.06 -16.51
CA LEU A 47 0.63 3.05 -15.77
C LEU A 47 0.01 4.45 -15.74
N THR A 48 -1.24 4.52 -16.14
CA THR A 48 -2.13 5.68 -16.03
C THR A 48 -3.52 5.16 -15.66
N SER A 49 -4.43 6.02 -15.17
CA SER A 49 -5.82 5.62 -14.98
C SER A 49 -6.46 5.13 -16.29
N GLU A 50 -6.11 5.76 -17.45
CA GLU A 50 -6.55 5.29 -18.76
C GLU A 50 -6.07 3.87 -19.06
N ALA A 51 -4.81 3.55 -18.81
CA ALA A 51 -4.25 2.21 -19.04
C ALA A 51 -4.94 1.15 -18.17
N ALA A 52 -5.14 1.44 -16.90
CA ALA A 52 -5.85 0.59 -15.96
C ALA A 52 -7.31 0.39 -16.38
N SER A 53 -8.02 1.47 -16.71
CA SER A 53 -9.40 1.45 -17.19
C SER A 53 -9.55 0.61 -18.45
N ASN A 54 -8.66 0.79 -19.44
CA ASN A 54 -8.66 -0.01 -20.66
C ASN A 54 -8.43 -1.51 -20.39
N PHE A 55 -7.61 -1.84 -19.40
CA PHE A 55 -7.42 -3.23 -18.98
C PHE A 55 -8.70 -3.81 -18.37
N LEU A 56 -9.38 -3.06 -17.50
CA LEU A 56 -10.61 -3.47 -16.83
C LEU A 56 -11.78 -3.60 -17.82
N LEU A 57 -11.94 -2.62 -18.74
CA LEU A 57 -12.97 -2.65 -19.80
C LEU A 57 -12.87 -3.91 -20.66
N ARG A 58 -11.65 -4.33 -21.02
CA ARG A 58 -11.44 -5.57 -21.79
C ARG A 58 -11.85 -6.83 -21.02
N ARG A 59 -12.01 -6.73 -19.70
CA ARG A 59 -12.48 -7.80 -18.81
C ARG A 59 -13.93 -7.67 -18.40
N GLY A 60 -14.65 -6.72 -19.04
CA GLY A 60 -16.09 -6.54 -18.84
C GLY A 60 -16.46 -5.61 -17.70
N ALA A 61 -15.52 -4.89 -17.11
CA ALA A 61 -15.85 -3.84 -16.14
C ALA A 61 -16.63 -2.71 -16.86
N ILE A 62 -17.52 -2.06 -16.13
CA ILE A 62 -18.24 -0.87 -16.61
C ILE A 62 -17.66 0.31 -15.84
N LEU A 63 -17.06 1.25 -16.58
CA LEU A 63 -16.31 2.37 -16.03
C LEU A 63 -16.87 3.69 -16.56
N GLU A 64 -16.61 4.77 -15.83
CA GLU A 64 -16.91 6.13 -16.32
C GLU A 64 -16.03 6.50 -17.52
N PRO A 65 -16.46 7.47 -18.35
CA PRO A 65 -15.67 7.93 -19.48
C PRO A 65 -14.31 8.49 -19.07
N ILE A 66 -13.27 8.10 -19.79
CA ILE A 66 -11.89 8.55 -19.60
C ILE A 66 -11.77 10.05 -19.91
N THR A 67 -11.05 10.79 -19.06
CA THR A 67 -10.76 12.22 -19.19
C THR A 67 -9.27 12.47 -19.46
N ASP A 68 -8.88 13.71 -19.75
CA ASP A 68 -7.47 14.03 -19.96
C ASP A 68 -6.62 13.90 -18.66
N ALA A 69 -7.22 14.07 -17.49
CA ALA A 69 -6.56 13.84 -16.21
C ALA A 69 -6.17 12.36 -15.99
N ASP A 70 -6.85 11.43 -16.66
CA ASP A 70 -6.59 9.98 -16.55
C ASP A 70 -5.33 9.53 -17.30
N LYS A 71 -4.63 10.44 -17.97
CA LYS A 71 -3.37 10.20 -18.70
C LYS A 71 -2.12 10.52 -17.91
N GLU A 72 -2.26 11.05 -16.69
CA GLU A 72 -1.12 11.30 -15.83
C GLU A 72 -0.47 9.98 -15.38
N PRO A 73 0.88 9.91 -15.34
CA PRO A 73 1.58 8.73 -14.87
C PRO A 73 1.30 8.44 -13.39
N LEU A 74 1.11 7.17 -13.05
CA LEU A 74 0.81 6.69 -11.70
C LEU A 74 1.86 5.67 -11.25
N ALA A 75 2.15 5.62 -9.95
CA ALA A 75 2.96 4.56 -9.34
C ALA A 75 2.09 3.36 -8.93
N GLY A 76 0.88 3.63 -8.44
CA GLY A 76 -0.13 2.66 -8.05
C GLY A 76 -1.53 3.10 -8.42
N TYR A 77 -2.44 2.16 -8.42
CA TYR A 77 -3.86 2.37 -8.68
C TYR A 77 -4.65 1.18 -8.16
N ILE A 78 -5.71 1.42 -7.43
CA ILE A 78 -6.62 0.37 -7.01
C ILE A 78 -8.02 0.60 -7.56
N TYR A 79 -8.60 -0.47 -8.06
CA TYR A 79 -9.99 -0.59 -8.46
C TYR A 79 -10.68 -1.59 -7.54
N VAL A 80 -11.84 -1.24 -7.02
CA VAL A 80 -12.63 -2.13 -6.16
C VAL A 80 -14.09 -2.10 -6.60
N ASN A 81 -14.70 -3.25 -6.66
CA ASN A 81 -16.13 -3.41 -6.85
C ASN A 81 -16.73 -4.28 -5.74
N LYS A 82 -18.02 -4.54 -5.80
CA LYS A 82 -18.78 -5.34 -4.82
C LYS A 82 -18.16 -6.71 -4.50
N THR A 83 -17.46 -7.34 -5.43
CA THR A 83 -17.03 -8.73 -5.31
C THR A 83 -15.52 -8.91 -5.36
N SER A 84 -14.79 -7.94 -5.89
CA SER A 84 -13.35 -8.08 -6.15
C SER A 84 -12.62 -6.74 -6.14
N GLY A 85 -11.31 -6.80 -6.01
CA GLY A 85 -10.41 -5.67 -6.19
C GLY A 85 -9.32 -5.98 -7.19
N HIS A 86 -8.74 -4.93 -7.76
CA HIS A 86 -7.62 -5.02 -8.68
C HIS A 86 -6.59 -3.93 -8.40
N ILE A 87 -5.39 -4.32 -8.04
CA ILE A 87 -4.24 -3.43 -7.86
C ILE A 87 -3.45 -3.38 -9.16
N PHE A 88 -3.08 -2.18 -9.59
CA PHE A 88 -2.15 -1.95 -10.68
C PHE A 88 -0.93 -1.20 -10.17
N VAL A 89 0.25 -1.56 -10.66
CA VAL A 89 1.50 -0.86 -10.32
C VAL A 89 2.35 -0.65 -11.56
N GLU A 90 3.15 0.42 -11.55
CA GLU A 90 4.06 0.75 -12.64
C GLU A 90 5.19 -0.28 -12.73
N ARG A 91 5.25 -1.01 -13.84
CA ARG A 91 6.22 -2.10 -14.04
C ARG A 91 7.66 -1.62 -14.19
N SER A 92 7.87 -0.42 -14.76
CA SER A 92 9.20 0.14 -14.98
C SER A 92 9.86 0.66 -13.70
N ASP A 93 9.11 0.80 -12.62
CA ASP A 93 9.66 1.17 -11.31
C ASP A 93 10.58 0.08 -10.74
N PHE A 94 11.53 0.49 -9.89
CA PHE A 94 12.39 -0.44 -9.16
C PHE A 94 11.55 -1.37 -8.28
N LEU A 95 12.03 -2.60 -8.09
CA LEU A 95 11.31 -3.62 -7.32
C LEU A 95 10.86 -3.12 -5.94
N VAL A 96 11.75 -2.44 -5.21
CA VAL A 96 11.45 -1.93 -3.86
C VAL A 96 10.31 -0.91 -3.86
N ARG A 97 10.20 -0.09 -4.92
CA ARG A 97 9.12 0.87 -5.10
C ARG A 97 7.81 0.15 -5.47
N ARG A 98 7.83 -0.76 -6.45
CA ARG A 98 6.65 -1.57 -6.79
C ARG A 98 6.09 -2.31 -5.58
N ARG A 99 6.97 -2.86 -4.74
CA ARG A 99 6.54 -3.52 -3.49
C ARG A 99 5.85 -2.56 -2.54
N PHE A 100 6.38 -1.32 -2.43
CA PHE A 100 5.74 -0.30 -1.59
C PHE A 100 4.38 0.09 -2.15
N SER A 101 4.25 0.37 -3.45
CA SER A 101 2.96 0.69 -4.09
C SER A 101 1.95 -0.46 -3.93
N VAL A 102 2.36 -1.72 -4.12
CA VAL A 102 1.45 -2.86 -3.86
C VAL A 102 0.97 -2.90 -2.41
N ALA A 103 1.87 -2.67 -1.43
CA ALA A 103 1.51 -2.69 -0.01
C ALA A 103 0.63 -1.49 0.36
N HIS A 104 0.85 -0.33 -0.25
CA HIS A 104 0.03 0.87 -0.08
C HIS A 104 -1.40 0.66 -0.60
N GLU A 105 -1.55 0.16 -1.84
CA GLU A 105 -2.86 -0.14 -2.42
C GLU A 105 -3.59 -1.26 -1.63
N LEU A 106 -2.84 -2.25 -1.12
CA LEU A 106 -3.39 -3.26 -0.22
C LEU A 106 -3.89 -2.62 1.09
N GLY A 107 -3.19 -1.59 1.59
CA GLY A 107 -3.62 -0.78 2.74
C GLY A 107 -4.96 -0.09 2.48
N HIS A 108 -5.13 0.56 1.33
CA HIS A 108 -6.42 1.12 0.93
C HIS A 108 -7.51 0.06 0.88
N TYR A 109 -7.22 -1.09 0.29
CA TYR A 109 -8.19 -2.18 0.21
C TYR A 109 -8.66 -2.64 1.60
N VAL A 110 -7.71 -2.94 2.48
CA VAL A 110 -8.01 -3.53 3.79
C VAL A 110 -8.64 -2.53 4.75
N LEU A 111 -8.13 -1.29 4.78
CA LEU A 111 -8.57 -0.29 5.77
C LEU A 111 -9.84 0.47 5.34
N HIS A 112 -10.00 0.71 4.04
CA HIS A 112 -11.04 1.61 3.55
C HIS A 112 -12.14 0.89 2.78
N PHE A 113 -11.81 -0.09 1.92
CA PHE A 113 -12.79 -0.72 1.04
C PHE A 113 -13.38 -2.00 1.59
N LEU A 114 -12.59 -2.86 2.22
CA LEU A 114 -13.08 -4.11 2.79
C LEU A 114 -14.20 -3.88 3.83
N PRO A 115 -14.10 -2.88 4.74
CA PRO A 115 -15.21 -2.53 5.63
C PRO A 115 -16.48 -2.09 4.88
N LEU A 116 -16.35 -1.34 3.77
CA LEU A 116 -17.49 -0.93 2.95
C LEU A 116 -18.15 -2.12 2.26
N ILE A 117 -17.36 -3.03 1.70
CA ILE A 117 -17.85 -4.26 1.09
C ILE A 117 -18.64 -5.08 2.12
N ALA A 118 -18.13 -5.19 3.35
CA ALA A 118 -18.77 -5.93 4.44
C ALA A 118 -20.11 -5.32 4.88
N THR A 119 -20.33 -4.02 4.72
CA THR A 119 -21.62 -3.37 5.02
C THR A 119 -22.69 -3.64 3.98
N GLY A 120 -22.34 -4.21 2.83
CA GLY A 120 -23.28 -4.46 1.72
C GLY A 120 -23.76 -3.16 1.02
N VAL A 121 -23.09 -2.06 1.24
CA VAL A 121 -23.45 -0.73 0.69
C VAL A 121 -23.20 -0.65 -0.82
N PHE A 122 -22.33 -1.48 -1.37
CA PHE A 122 -22.21 -1.65 -2.82
C PHE A 122 -23.45 -2.36 -3.37
N VAL A 123 -24.49 -1.60 -3.72
CA VAL A 123 -25.80 -2.16 -4.11
C VAL A 123 -25.80 -2.59 -5.58
N ASP A 124 -24.98 -1.98 -6.44
CA ASP A 124 -24.90 -2.26 -7.87
C ASP A 124 -23.49 -2.66 -8.33
N GLU A 125 -23.41 -3.44 -9.41
CA GLU A 125 -22.15 -3.88 -10.04
C GLU A 125 -21.32 -2.73 -10.64
N TYR A 126 -21.83 -1.50 -10.55
CA TYR A 126 -21.31 -0.29 -11.21
C TYR A 126 -20.66 0.71 -10.27
N GLU A 127 -20.59 0.42 -8.97
CA GLU A 127 -20.00 1.35 -8.02
C GLU A 127 -18.49 1.13 -7.91
N LEU A 128 -17.77 2.14 -8.35
CA LEU A 128 -16.33 2.22 -8.42
C LEU A 128 -15.79 3.12 -7.32
N VAL A 129 -14.75 2.66 -6.66
CA VAL A 129 -13.85 3.55 -5.92
C VAL A 129 -12.45 3.38 -6.50
N GLU A 130 -11.89 4.46 -7.00
CA GLU A 130 -10.54 4.56 -7.52
C GLU A 130 -9.68 5.38 -6.58
N ILE A 131 -8.51 4.88 -6.22
CA ILE A 131 -7.48 5.67 -5.59
C ILE A 131 -6.25 5.63 -6.49
N THR A 132 -5.72 6.79 -6.80
CA THR A 132 -4.54 6.94 -7.65
C THR A 132 -3.38 7.46 -6.84
N GLU A 133 -2.30 6.70 -6.75
CA GLU A 133 -1.04 7.17 -6.23
C GLU A 133 -0.26 7.88 -7.34
N ALA A 134 -0.06 9.19 -7.21
CA ALA A 134 0.76 9.94 -8.16
C ALA A 134 2.23 9.52 -8.06
N LEU A 135 2.96 9.64 -9.18
CA LEU A 135 4.39 9.33 -9.24
C LEU A 135 5.18 10.14 -8.20
N ALA A 136 5.77 9.44 -7.23
CA ALA A 136 6.87 10.00 -6.45
C ALA A 136 8.11 10.14 -7.33
N PRO A 137 9.04 11.07 -7.03
CA PRO A 137 10.21 11.35 -7.85
C PRO A 137 11.07 10.10 -8.11
N SER A 138 11.62 10.02 -9.31
CA SER A 138 12.28 8.85 -9.91
C SER A 138 13.69 8.55 -9.37
N SER A 139 14.12 9.19 -8.30
CA SER A 139 15.45 9.00 -7.69
C SER A 139 15.33 8.37 -6.30
N PRO A 140 16.09 7.31 -6.00
CA PRO A 140 16.09 6.69 -4.67
C PRO A 140 16.74 7.57 -3.58
N GLU A 141 17.20 8.77 -3.92
CA GLU A 141 17.91 9.71 -3.04
C GLU A 141 17.09 10.96 -2.69
N GLU A 142 15.92 11.18 -3.32
CA GLU A 142 15.06 12.31 -3.03
C GLU A 142 14.22 12.04 -1.79
N ASP A 143 14.20 13.02 -0.88
CA ASP A 143 13.52 12.95 0.40
C ASP A 143 12.01 12.77 0.20
N ALA A 144 11.43 11.84 0.96
CA ALA A 144 10.01 11.44 0.90
C ALA A 144 9.02 12.52 1.36
N ASP A 145 9.46 13.77 1.54
CA ASP A 145 8.62 14.86 2.07
C ASP A 145 7.72 15.54 1.03
N ASP A 146 7.92 15.26 -0.27
CA ASP A 146 7.11 15.79 -1.38
C ASP A 146 6.46 14.64 -2.19
N LEU A 147 5.59 13.85 -1.58
CA LEU A 147 4.72 12.93 -2.32
C LEU A 147 3.59 13.73 -2.98
N PRO A 148 3.45 13.67 -4.32
CA PRO A 148 2.35 14.34 -4.99
C PRO A 148 1.02 13.74 -4.55
N LEU A 149 0.04 14.60 -4.34
CA LEU A 149 -1.31 14.26 -3.93
C LEU A 149 -2.03 13.48 -5.03
N GLY A 150 -2.36 12.22 -4.77
CA GLY A 150 -3.27 11.44 -5.58
C GLY A 150 -4.72 11.94 -5.45
N GLN A 151 -5.64 11.37 -6.20
CA GLN A 151 -7.06 11.72 -6.17
C GLN A 151 -7.90 10.47 -5.89
N VAL A 152 -8.90 10.61 -5.00
CA VAL A 152 -9.98 9.63 -4.86
C VAL A 152 -11.09 10.03 -5.81
N ARG A 153 -11.49 9.12 -6.69
CA ARG A 153 -12.71 9.26 -7.47
C ARG A 153 -13.72 8.24 -6.97
N ILE A 154 -14.84 8.73 -6.49
CA ILE A 154 -16.00 7.92 -6.14
C ILE A 154 -17.04 8.18 -7.22
N SER A 155 -17.51 7.12 -7.89
CA SER A 155 -18.62 7.25 -8.84
C SER A 155 -19.83 7.87 -8.15
N GLN A 156 -20.44 8.90 -8.78
CA GLN A 156 -21.38 9.83 -8.12
C GLN A 156 -22.76 9.23 -7.79
N GLN A 157 -22.98 7.93 -7.88
CA GLN A 157 -24.31 7.33 -7.66
C GLN A 157 -24.58 6.88 -6.23
N THR A 158 -23.70 7.16 -5.27
CA THR A 158 -23.81 6.64 -3.90
C THR A 158 -24.22 7.69 -2.89
N GLU A 159 -25.50 8.06 -2.87
CA GLU A 159 -26.07 8.90 -1.79
C GLU A 159 -26.09 8.21 -0.41
N CYS A 160 -25.71 6.93 -0.31
CA CYS A 160 -25.85 6.10 0.90
C CYS A 160 -24.55 5.49 1.43
N LEU A 161 -23.36 5.83 0.86
CA LEU A 161 -22.09 5.35 1.42
C LEU A 161 -21.83 5.97 2.79
N PRO A 162 -21.42 5.19 3.79
CA PRO A 162 -20.82 5.77 4.99
C PRO A 162 -19.66 6.66 4.54
N PRO A 163 -19.48 7.85 5.12
CA PRO A 163 -18.43 8.76 4.68
C PRO A 163 -17.08 8.08 4.84
N LEU A 164 -16.37 7.95 3.72
CA LEU A 164 -14.94 7.60 3.75
C LEU A 164 -14.18 8.69 4.52
N PRO A 165 -13.08 8.36 5.18
CA PRO A 165 -12.19 9.36 5.74
C PRO A 165 -11.76 10.38 4.67
N PRO A 166 -11.37 11.62 5.07
CA PRO A 166 -10.75 12.54 4.13
C PRO A 166 -9.57 11.89 3.40
N TYR A 167 -9.36 12.25 2.13
CA TYR A 167 -8.32 11.66 1.29
C TYR A 167 -6.94 11.64 1.97
N GLU A 168 -6.50 12.78 2.50
CA GLU A 168 -5.22 12.90 3.22
C GLU A 168 -5.09 11.93 4.41
N GLN A 169 -6.20 11.61 5.06
CA GLN A 169 -6.21 10.61 6.13
C GLN A 169 -6.05 9.19 5.57
N MET A 170 -6.75 8.89 4.48
CA MET A 170 -6.66 7.58 3.82
C MET A 170 -5.24 7.31 3.32
N GLU A 171 -4.60 8.31 2.70
CA GLU A 171 -3.22 8.23 2.24
C GLU A 171 -2.24 7.98 3.39
N ARG A 172 -2.39 8.72 4.48
CA ARG A 172 -1.56 8.54 5.67
C ARG A 172 -1.71 7.13 6.25
N GLU A 173 -2.96 6.65 6.39
CA GLU A 173 -3.26 5.32 6.91
C GLU A 173 -2.72 4.21 5.99
N ALA A 174 -2.80 4.37 4.67
CA ALA A 174 -2.25 3.44 3.70
C ALA A 174 -0.71 3.42 3.73
N ASN A 175 -0.06 4.58 3.86
CA ASN A 175 1.38 4.69 4.02
C ASN A 175 1.87 4.04 5.33
N GLU A 176 1.20 4.29 6.45
CA GLU A 176 1.48 3.65 7.73
C GLU A 176 1.30 2.12 7.65
N PHE A 177 0.23 1.67 6.99
CA PHE A 177 -0.02 0.25 6.76
C PHE A 177 1.09 -0.39 5.92
N ALA A 178 1.48 0.24 4.79
CA ALA A 178 2.56 -0.26 3.94
C ALA A 178 3.90 -0.33 4.68
N ALA A 179 4.22 0.68 5.47
CA ALA A 179 5.43 0.73 6.27
C ALA A 179 5.43 -0.36 7.36
N GLU A 180 4.34 -0.52 8.12
CA GLU A 180 4.23 -1.56 9.15
C GLU A 180 4.23 -2.96 8.55
N LEU A 181 3.54 -3.15 7.41
CA LEU A 181 3.51 -4.43 6.71
C LEU A 181 4.89 -4.83 6.20
N LEU A 182 5.60 -3.94 5.48
CA LEU A 182 6.88 -4.25 4.86
C LEU A 182 8.07 -4.20 5.85
N MET A 183 7.93 -3.45 6.93
CA MET A 183 8.96 -3.17 7.93
C MET A 183 8.42 -3.32 9.36
N PRO A 184 7.97 -4.54 9.76
CA PRO A 184 7.40 -4.76 11.08
C PRO A 184 8.38 -4.41 12.19
N VAL A 185 7.90 -3.68 13.20
CA VAL A 185 8.72 -3.16 14.30
C VAL A 185 9.53 -4.24 14.99
N GLU A 186 8.91 -5.38 15.28
CA GLU A 186 9.57 -6.45 16.03
C GLU A 186 10.70 -7.09 15.21
N VAL A 187 10.50 -7.28 13.90
CA VAL A 187 11.53 -7.82 13.01
C VAL A 187 12.70 -6.84 12.89
N ILE A 188 12.43 -5.53 12.76
CA ILE A 188 13.48 -4.50 12.72
C ILE A 188 14.30 -4.52 14.01
N ARG A 189 13.66 -4.54 15.19
CA ARG A 189 14.35 -4.56 16.47
C ARG A 189 15.29 -5.74 16.62
N GLU A 190 14.84 -6.92 16.21
CA GLU A 190 15.66 -8.13 16.24
C GLU A 190 16.83 -8.05 15.25
N LEU A 191 16.58 -7.56 14.01
CA LEU A 191 17.62 -7.37 12.99
C LEU A 191 18.65 -6.33 13.44
N VAL A 192 18.21 -5.20 14.00
CA VAL A 192 19.12 -4.19 14.58
C VAL A 192 19.98 -4.81 15.67
N THR A 193 19.40 -5.57 16.58
CA THR A 193 20.15 -6.26 17.63
C THR A 193 21.16 -7.25 17.06
N HIS A 194 20.78 -7.96 16.00
CA HIS A 194 21.63 -8.94 15.33
C HIS A 194 22.83 -8.29 14.64
N TYR A 195 22.64 -7.14 13.99
CA TYR A 195 23.69 -6.47 13.21
C TYR A 195 24.44 -5.37 13.95
N ALA A 196 23.95 -4.91 15.11
CA ALA A 196 24.54 -3.78 15.86
C ALA A 196 26.02 -3.96 16.26
N ALA A 197 26.48 -5.20 16.35
CA ALA A 197 27.89 -5.49 16.65
C ALA A 197 28.82 -5.23 15.45
N ASP A 198 28.32 -5.41 14.21
CA ASP A 198 29.12 -5.45 13.00
C ASP A 198 28.86 -4.27 12.05
N CYS A 199 27.69 -3.62 12.17
CA CYS A 199 27.24 -2.57 11.26
C CYS A 199 26.71 -1.36 12.03
N LEU A 200 27.09 -0.15 11.63
CA LEU A 200 26.60 1.11 12.19
C LEU A 200 26.26 2.12 11.10
N GLY A 201 25.38 3.06 11.43
CA GLY A 201 25.04 4.16 10.51
C GLY A 201 24.45 3.68 9.18
N ASP A 202 25.02 4.16 8.09
CA ASP A 202 24.53 3.85 6.72
C ASP A 202 24.70 2.39 6.32
N ASP A 203 25.69 1.68 6.86
CA ASP A 203 25.89 0.24 6.59
C ASP A 203 24.75 -0.59 7.21
N LEU A 204 24.31 -0.22 8.41
CA LEU A 204 23.15 -0.86 9.04
C LEU A 204 21.88 -0.60 8.24
N ILE A 205 21.65 0.65 7.79
CA ILE A 205 20.52 1.01 6.96
C ILE A 205 20.53 0.20 5.65
N TRP A 206 21.69 0.12 5.00
CA TRP A 206 21.85 -0.67 3.78
C TRP A 206 21.52 -2.14 4.02
N ARG A 207 22.01 -2.71 5.11
CA ARG A 207 21.77 -4.10 5.46
C ARG A 207 20.29 -4.39 5.72
N LEU A 208 19.65 -3.59 6.58
CA LEU A 208 18.23 -3.74 6.91
C LEU A 208 17.34 -3.57 5.67
N SER A 209 17.63 -2.56 4.83
CA SER A 209 16.85 -2.33 3.61
C SER A 209 16.97 -3.47 2.61
N SER A 210 18.15 -4.08 2.52
CA SER A 210 18.38 -5.25 1.66
C SER A 210 17.67 -6.51 2.18
N GLU A 211 17.74 -6.76 3.49
CA GLU A 211 17.07 -7.90 4.14
C GLU A 211 15.55 -7.87 3.99
N MET A 212 14.94 -6.66 4.00
CA MET A 212 13.50 -6.50 3.93
C MET A 212 12.99 -6.14 2.52
N LEU A 213 13.89 -6.00 1.54
CA LEU A 213 13.58 -5.55 0.17
C LEU A 213 12.76 -4.26 0.13
N VAL A 214 13.26 -3.24 0.85
CA VAL A 214 12.72 -1.87 0.86
C VAL A 214 13.80 -0.86 0.44
N SER A 215 13.41 0.38 0.14
CA SER A 215 14.38 1.42 -0.17
C SER A 215 15.15 1.87 1.09
N ARG A 216 16.38 2.36 0.90
CA ARG A 216 17.16 2.95 2.00
C ARG A 216 16.47 4.16 2.61
N ALA A 217 15.78 4.96 1.79
CA ALA A 217 15.01 6.12 2.25
C ALA A 217 13.85 5.68 3.16
N ALA A 218 13.06 4.68 2.75
CA ALA A 218 11.99 4.11 3.56
C ALA A 218 12.51 3.54 4.88
N MET A 219 13.65 2.82 4.86
CA MET A 219 14.25 2.29 6.08
C MET A 219 14.76 3.39 7.02
N ARG A 220 15.39 4.46 6.48
CA ARG A 220 15.80 5.62 7.31
C ARG A 220 14.60 6.30 7.97
N TRP A 221 13.54 6.51 7.21
CA TRP A 221 12.31 7.10 7.72
C TRP A 221 11.72 6.22 8.85
N ARG A 222 11.60 4.92 8.62
CA ARG A 222 11.06 3.96 9.60
C ARG A 222 11.87 3.93 10.90
N LEU A 223 13.20 3.92 10.82
CA LEU A 223 14.07 3.95 11.98
C LEU A 223 13.95 5.26 12.78
N ARG A 224 13.77 6.41 12.11
CA ARG A 224 13.53 7.70 12.79
C ARG A 224 12.19 7.67 13.52
N GLU A 225 11.14 7.17 12.91
CA GLU A 225 9.81 7.01 13.51
C GLU A 225 9.89 6.14 14.77
N LEU A 226 10.53 4.98 14.71
CA LEU A 226 10.68 4.07 15.83
C LEU A 226 11.53 4.67 16.96
N HIS A 227 12.54 5.45 16.64
CA HIS A 227 13.35 6.16 17.65
C HIS A 227 12.52 7.25 18.34
N ALA A 228 11.74 8.02 17.60
CA ALA A 228 10.83 9.01 18.18
C ALA A 228 9.80 8.38 19.12
N LEU A 229 9.20 7.26 18.74
CA LEU A 229 8.25 6.51 19.57
C LEU A 229 8.90 5.97 20.84
N SER A 230 10.15 5.47 20.77
CA SER A 230 10.87 4.96 21.94
C SER A 230 11.24 6.05 22.95
N THR A 231 11.54 7.27 22.48
CA THR A 231 11.80 8.42 23.33
C THR A 231 10.56 8.94 24.03
N LEU A 232 9.39 8.89 23.36
CA LEU A 232 8.10 9.27 23.97
C LEU A 232 7.62 8.26 25.02
N ALA A 233 7.91 6.98 24.85
CA ALA A 233 7.53 5.93 25.81
C ALA A 233 8.42 5.88 27.07
N ALA A 234 9.57 6.59 27.07
CA ALA A 234 10.51 6.65 28.18
C ALA A 234 10.25 7.84 29.14
N HIS A 235 9.25 8.68 28.89
CA HIS A 235 8.78 9.80 29.70
C HIS A 235 7.36 9.57 30.18
#